data_70e17fd97185d83be217eb80cd3a0537
#
_entry.id   70e17fd97185d83be217eb80cd3a0537
#
_cell.length_a   1.000
_cell.length_b   1.000
_cell.length_c   1.000
_cell.angle_alpha   90.00
_cell.angle_beta   90.00
_cell.angle_gamma   90.00
#
_symmetry.space_group_name_H-M   'P 1'
#
loop_
_entity.id
_entity.type
_entity.pdbx_description
1 polymer ?
#
loop_
_entity_poly.entity_id
_entity_poly.type
_entity_poly.pdbx_seq_one_letter_code
_entity_poly.pdbx_strand_id
1 'polypeptide(L)'
;MAIRFPHQVEQGEDPLIATINTTPLVDVMLVLLIIFLITIPVVNSSILVNLPREPNQVREAQIDKVIISVDAQGATYWFDTRLPAQQDLLDLLERVAAMRPQPEVHIRGDVRADYEAIGRVVYAAQQMGIARIGFITEPPGGP
;
A
#
# COMPACT_ATOMS: atom_id res chain seq x y z
N MET A 1 62.41 31.35 65.08
CA MET A 1 61.87 30.05 64.66
C MET A 1 60.69 30.31 63.74
N ALA A 2 60.89 30.09 62.49
CA ALA A 2 59.80 30.20 61.52
C ALA A 2 59.01 28.88 61.45
N ILE A 3 57.76 28.90 61.83
CA ILE A 3 56.85 27.74 61.70
C ILE A 3 56.37 27.72 60.27
N ARG A 4 56.88 26.78 59.52
CA ARG A 4 56.39 26.49 58.17
C ARG A 4 55.14 25.64 58.29
N PHE A 5 53.98 26.20 57.96
CA PHE A 5 52.78 25.42 57.76
C PHE A 5 52.89 24.64 56.45
N PRO A 6 52.60 23.35 56.42
CA PRO A 6 52.57 22.64 55.19
C PRO A 6 51.42 23.23 54.36
N HIS A 7 51.71 23.59 53.12
CA HIS A 7 50.76 23.88 52.16
C HIS A 7 49.83 22.63 52.03
N GLN A 8 48.63 22.82 52.44
CA GLN A 8 47.60 21.92 52.00
C GLN A 8 47.60 22.07 50.49
N VAL A 9 48.05 21.03 49.82
CA VAL A 9 47.71 20.80 48.42
C VAL A 9 46.21 20.66 48.39
N GLU A 10 45.51 21.70 48.01
CA GLU A 10 44.15 21.55 47.55
C GLU A 10 44.24 20.53 46.43
N GLN A 11 43.82 19.31 46.75
CA GLN A 11 43.47 18.36 45.71
C GLN A 11 42.30 19.03 44.98
N GLY A 12 42.62 19.68 43.88
CA GLY A 12 41.63 20.05 42.93
C GLY A 12 40.88 18.78 42.60
N GLU A 13 39.69 18.68 43.09
CA GLU A 13 38.75 17.70 42.56
C GLU A 13 38.71 18.00 41.08
N ASP A 14 39.43 17.20 40.30
CA ASP A 14 39.21 17.17 38.88
C ASP A 14 37.72 16.90 38.70
N PRO A 15 36.95 17.83 38.14
CA PRO A 15 35.59 17.55 37.87
C PRO A 15 35.58 16.33 36.98
N LEU A 16 35.09 15.20 37.51
CA LEU A 16 34.84 14.02 36.70
C LEU A 16 33.82 14.45 35.67
N ILE A 17 34.31 15.03 34.60
CA ILE A 17 33.50 15.27 33.42
C ILE A 17 33.26 13.88 32.84
N ALA A 18 32.22 13.21 33.36
CA ALA A 18 31.69 12.03 32.74
C ALA A 18 31.05 12.49 31.43
N THR A 19 31.88 12.63 30.40
CA THR A 19 31.40 12.84 29.04
C THR A 19 30.69 11.56 28.64
N ILE A 20 29.37 11.56 28.78
CA ILE A 20 28.49 10.49 28.26
C ILE A 20 28.67 10.54 26.75
N ASN A 21 29.25 9.47 26.20
CA ASN A 21 29.25 9.30 24.74
C ASN A 21 27.84 9.03 24.27
N THR A 22 27.21 10.04 23.67
CA THR A 22 25.82 9.97 23.17
C THR A 22 25.71 9.28 21.84
N THR A 23 26.84 8.97 21.16
CA THR A 23 26.82 8.33 19.82
C THR A 23 26.09 6.99 19.81
N PRO A 24 26.30 6.03 20.75
CA PRO A 24 25.53 4.79 20.78
C PRO A 24 24.04 5.02 21.03
N LEU A 25 23.68 6.02 21.83
CA LEU A 25 22.28 6.35 22.10
C LEU A 25 21.58 6.89 20.84
N VAL A 26 22.26 7.78 20.11
CA VAL A 26 21.73 8.34 18.85
C VAL A 26 21.54 7.25 17.81
N ASP A 27 22.47 6.30 17.71
CA ASP A 27 22.38 5.18 16.78
C ASP A 27 21.15 4.30 17.05
N VAL A 28 20.93 3.93 18.32
CA VAL A 28 19.73 3.17 18.73
C VAL A 28 18.44 3.95 18.42
N MET A 29 18.41 5.24 18.71
CA MET A 29 17.24 6.09 18.42
C MET A 29 16.98 6.19 16.92
N LEU A 30 18.03 6.32 16.12
CA LEU A 30 17.91 6.41 14.66
C LEU A 30 17.42 5.11 14.05
N VAL A 31 17.93 3.96 14.50
CA VAL A 31 17.49 2.63 14.06
C VAL A 31 16.03 2.40 14.43
N LEU A 32 15.61 2.74 15.66
CA LEU A 32 14.23 2.66 16.07
C LEU A 32 13.32 3.54 15.22
N LEU A 33 13.75 4.76 14.91
CA LEU A 33 12.99 5.66 14.05
C LEU A 33 12.77 5.07 12.66
N ILE A 34 13.81 4.51 12.05
CA ILE A 34 13.72 3.87 10.74
C ILE A 34 12.76 2.68 10.79
N ILE A 35 12.86 1.84 11.81
CA ILE A 35 11.97 0.69 12.00
C ILE A 35 10.53 1.16 12.11
N PHE A 36 10.24 2.20 12.91
CA PHE A 36 8.90 2.76 13.03
C PHE A 36 8.39 3.31 11.69
N LEU A 37 9.22 4.01 10.94
CA LEU A 37 8.83 4.55 9.64
C LEU A 37 8.50 3.46 8.62
N ILE A 38 9.21 2.32 8.65
CA ILE A 38 8.97 1.20 7.75
C ILE A 38 7.75 0.39 8.21
N THR A 39 7.54 0.26 9.53
CA THR A 39 6.46 -0.55 10.09
C THR A 39 5.15 0.20 10.28
N ILE A 40 5.13 1.54 10.11
CA ILE A 40 3.87 2.27 10.09
C ILE A 40 3.04 1.69 8.95
N PRO A 41 2.00 0.89 9.25
CA PRO A 41 1.10 0.44 8.22
C PRO A 41 0.49 1.68 7.60
N VAL A 42 0.62 1.84 6.30
CA VAL A 42 -0.20 2.77 5.56
C VAL A 42 -1.63 2.28 5.74
N VAL A 43 -2.26 2.74 6.79
CA VAL A 43 -3.68 2.51 7.00
C VAL A 43 -4.37 3.25 5.88
N ASN A 44 -4.66 2.52 4.83
CA ASN A 44 -5.63 2.98 3.85
C ASN A 44 -6.96 3.05 4.58
N SER A 45 -7.18 4.16 5.25
CA SER A 45 -8.48 4.51 5.79
C SER A 45 -9.40 4.66 4.59
N SER A 46 -10.02 3.56 4.20
CA SER A 46 -11.23 3.63 3.41
C SER A 46 -12.25 4.35 4.28
N ILE A 47 -12.28 5.66 4.16
CA ILE A 47 -13.34 6.44 4.76
C ILE A 47 -14.60 5.97 4.05
N LEU A 48 -15.38 5.16 4.74
CA LEU A 48 -16.76 4.90 4.33
C LEU A 48 -17.48 6.24 4.43
N VAL A 49 -17.40 7.03 3.38
CA VAL A 49 -18.24 8.19 3.23
C VAL A 49 -19.65 7.66 3.01
N ASN A 50 -20.44 7.62 4.08
CA ASN A 50 -21.87 7.49 3.94
C ASN A 50 -22.36 8.72 3.19
N LEU A 51 -22.46 8.61 1.87
CA LEU A 51 -23.15 9.61 1.10
C LEU A 51 -24.61 9.65 1.55
N PRO A 52 -25.15 10.82 1.92
CA PRO A 52 -26.59 10.96 2.11
C PRO A 52 -27.29 10.48 0.86
N ARG A 53 -28.17 9.53 0.99
CA ARG A 53 -29.04 9.12 -0.10
C ARG A 53 -30.04 10.26 -0.32
N GLU A 54 -29.73 11.15 -1.24
CA GLU A 54 -30.79 11.99 -1.80
C GLU A 54 -31.64 11.14 -2.73
N PRO A 55 -32.94 11.00 -2.44
CA PRO A 55 -33.84 10.32 -3.35
C PRO A 55 -34.15 11.26 -4.52
N ASN A 56 -33.81 10.86 -5.71
CA ASN A 56 -34.13 11.44 -7.01
C ASN A 56 -32.99 12.19 -7.74
N GLN A 57 -32.00 11.45 -8.13
CA GLN A 57 -31.49 11.59 -9.50
C GLN A 57 -31.11 10.19 -9.95
N VAL A 58 -31.81 9.69 -10.97
CA VAL A 58 -31.32 8.59 -11.80
C VAL A 58 -30.06 9.13 -12.49
N ARG A 59 -28.96 9.25 -11.74
CA ARG A 59 -27.65 9.24 -12.35
C ARG A 59 -27.53 7.83 -12.90
N GLU A 60 -27.58 7.73 -14.23
CA GLU A 60 -26.96 6.58 -14.87
C GLU A 60 -25.68 6.32 -14.11
N ALA A 61 -25.60 5.18 -13.43
CA ALA A 61 -24.43 4.80 -12.68
C ALA A 61 -23.28 4.79 -13.67
N GLN A 62 -22.53 5.89 -13.73
CA GLN A 62 -21.28 5.88 -14.46
C GLN A 62 -20.42 4.84 -13.77
N ILE A 63 -20.17 3.77 -14.49
CA ILE A 63 -19.26 2.72 -14.03
C ILE A 63 -17.87 3.35 -14.07
N ASP A 64 -17.48 3.98 -12.98
CA ASP A 64 -16.17 4.64 -12.88
C ASP A 64 -15.03 3.61 -12.83
N LYS A 65 -15.34 2.39 -12.42
CA LYS A 65 -14.36 1.32 -12.22
C LYS A 65 -14.96 -0.02 -12.61
N VAL A 66 -14.19 -0.79 -13.36
CA VAL A 66 -14.50 -2.19 -13.71
C VAL A 66 -13.54 -3.07 -12.92
N ILE A 67 -14.08 -4.10 -12.25
CA ILE A 67 -13.27 -5.04 -11.46
C ILE A 67 -13.26 -6.38 -12.16
N ILE A 68 -12.07 -6.87 -12.49
CA ILE A 68 -11.84 -8.20 -13.03
C ILE A 68 -11.05 -8.99 -11.98
N SER A 69 -11.63 -10.09 -11.52
CA SER A 69 -10.98 -10.96 -10.54
C SER A 69 -10.51 -12.25 -11.19
N VAL A 70 -9.33 -12.72 -10.77
CA VAL A 70 -8.75 -14.01 -11.17
C VAL A 70 -8.55 -14.85 -9.92
N ASP A 71 -9.18 -16.03 -9.88
CA ASP A 71 -9.07 -16.92 -8.75
C ASP A 71 -7.80 -17.81 -8.80
N ALA A 72 -7.59 -18.59 -7.74
CA ALA A 72 -6.45 -19.50 -7.62
C ALA A 72 -6.38 -20.56 -8.73
N GLN A 73 -7.48 -20.87 -9.39
CA GLN A 73 -7.58 -21.82 -10.49
C GLN A 73 -7.43 -21.16 -11.87
N GLY A 74 -7.24 -19.84 -11.90
CA GLY A 74 -7.12 -19.07 -13.13
C GLY A 74 -8.46 -18.74 -13.80
N ALA A 75 -9.58 -18.95 -13.11
CA ALA A 75 -10.89 -18.55 -13.60
C ALA A 75 -11.04 -17.03 -13.48
N THR A 76 -11.60 -16.41 -14.50
CA THR A 76 -11.80 -14.96 -14.58
C THR A 76 -13.24 -14.60 -14.25
N TYR A 77 -13.41 -13.57 -13.44
CA TYR A 77 -14.71 -13.03 -13.04
C TYR A 77 -14.80 -11.56 -13.44
N TRP A 78 -15.94 -11.20 -13.98
CA TRP A 78 -16.32 -9.82 -14.25
C TRP A 78 -17.22 -9.35 -13.10
N PHE A 79 -16.73 -8.48 -12.25
CA PHE A 79 -17.30 -8.23 -10.93
C PHE A 79 -17.44 -9.56 -10.16
N ASP A 80 -18.64 -10.05 -9.97
CA ASP A 80 -18.93 -11.31 -9.27
C ASP A 80 -19.41 -12.42 -10.22
N THR A 81 -19.43 -12.17 -11.53
CA THR A 81 -19.90 -13.11 -12.54
C THR A 81 -18.76 -13.85 -13.20
N ARG A 82 -18.75 -15.18 -13.10
CA ARG A 82 -17.74 -16.00 -13.77
C ARG A 82 -17.88 -15.93 -15.28
N LEU A 83 -16.75 -15.71 -15.95
CA LEU A 83 -16.69 -15.75 -17.41
C LEU A 83 -16.27 -17.14 -17.87
N PRO A 84 -17.12 -17.87 -18.63
CA PRO A 84 -16.80 -19.22 -19.05
C PRO A 84 -15.75 -19.27 -20.16
N ALA A 85 -15.65 -18.23 -20.98
CA ALA A 85 -14.73 -18.16 -22.09
C ALA A 85 -13.92 -16.86 -22.10
N GLN A 86 -12.72 -16.94 -22.63
CA GLN A 86 -11.86 -15.76 -22.82
C GLN A 86 -12.46 -14.75 -23.80
N GLN A 87 -13.24 -15.24 -24.75
CA GLN A 87 -13.93 -14.39 -25.73
C GLN A 87 -14.92 -13.43 -25.04
N ASP A 88 -15.63 -13.91 -24.03
CA ASP A 88 -16.56 -13.08 -23.25
C ASP A 88 -15.86 -11.92 -22.57
N LEU A 89 -14.63 -12.16 -22.06
CA LEU A 89 -13.80 -11.11 -21.50
C LEU A 89 -13.41 -10.05 -22.54
N LEU A 90 -13.03 -10.49 -23.73
CA LEU A 90 -12.65 -9.59 -24.83
C LEU A 90 -13.83 -8.71 -25.26
N ASP A 91 -15.00 -9.29 -25.40
CA ASP A 91 -16.22 -8.57 -25.79
C ASP A 91 -16.62 -7.51 -24.74
N LEU A 92 -16.48 -7.84 -23.46
CA LEU A 92 -16.74 -6.89 -22.38
C LEU A 92 -15.70 -5.77 -22.33
N LEU A 93 -14.43 -6.10 -22.52
CA LEU A 93 -13.34 -5.11 -22.55
C LEU A 93 -13.49 -4.17 -23.76
N GLU A 94 -13.91 -4.68 -24.91
CA GLU A 94 -14.18 -3.85 -26.10
C GLU A 94 -15.28 -2.83 -25.81
N ARG A 95 -16.34 -3.24 -25.14
CA ARG A 95 -17.43 -2.33 -24.74
C ARG A 95 -16.92 -1.25 -23.78
N VAL A 96 -16.10 -1.63 -22.80
CA VAL A 96 -15.51 -0.69 -21.84
C VAL A 96 -14.56 0.27 -22.54
N ALA A 97 -13.77 -0.21 -23.49
CA ALA A 97 -12.85 0.63 -24.27
C ALA A 97 -13.57 1.68 -25.10
N ALA A 98 -14.79 1.37 -25.56
CA ALA A 98 -15.63 2.29 -26.34
C ALA A 98 -16.34 3.36 -25.47
N MET A 99 -16.42 3.17 -24.16
CA MET A 99 -17.07 4.12 -23.24
C MET A 99 -16.32 5.45 -23.16
N ARG A 100 -17.06 6.54 -23.04
CA ARG A 100 -16.52 7.88 -22.82
C ARG A 100 -17.28 8.61 -21.71
N PRO A 101 -16.62 8.97 -20.60
CA PRO A 101 -15.22 8.69 -20.26
C PRO A 101 -14.95 7.20 -20.07
N GLN A 102 -13.73 6.76 -20.41
CA GLN A 102 -13.34 5.35 -20.25
C GLN A 102 -13.14 5.04 -18.75
N PRO A 103 -13.84 4.03 -18.21
CA PRO A 103 -13.64 3.61 -16.84
C PRO A 103 -12.25 2.98 -16.62
N GLU A 104 -11.79 3.03 -15.39
CA GLU A 104 -10.56 2.36 -14.99
C GLU A 104 -10.81 0.87 -14.76
N VAL A 105 -9.96 0.02 -15.30
CA VAL A 105 -10.04 -1.43 -15.12
C VAL A 105 -9.12 -1.87 -13.99
N HIS A 106 -9.69 -2.41 -12.93
CA HIS A 106 -8.96 -2.94 -11.78
C HIS A 106 -8.89 -4.46 -11.87
N ILE A 107 -7.69 -4.99 -11.84
CA ILE A 107 -7.45 -6.43 -11.86
C ILE A 107 -7.10 -6.89 -10.44
N ARG A 108 -7.93 -7.79 -9.91
CA ARG A 108 -7.71 -8.44 -8.62
C ARG A 108 -7.24 -9.87 -8.87
N GLY A 109 -6.03 -10.20 -8.44
CA GLY A 109 -5.51 -11.56 -8.44
C GLY A 109 -5.56 -12.17 -7.04
N ASP A 110 -5.99 -13.42 -6.93
CA ASP A 110 -5.77 -14.21 -5.72
C ASP A 110 -4.26 -14.43 -5.53
N VAL A 111 -3.81 -14.47 -4.28
CA VAL A 111 -2.39 -14.71 -3.93
C VAL A 111 -1.87 -16.03 -4.53
N ARG A 112 -2.77 -16.99 -4.73
CA ARG A 112 -2.47 -18.31 -5.29
C ARG A 112 -2.71 -18.37 -6.80
N ALA A 113 -3.17 -17.28 -7.42
CA ALA A 113 -3.41 -17.25 -8.86
C ALA A 113 -2.09 -17.35 -9.62
N ASP A 114 -2.08 -18.10 -10.71
CA ASP A 114 -0.96 -18.16 -11.61
C ASP A 114 -0.75 -16.79 -12.28
N TYR A 115 0.49 -16.30 -12.27
CA TYR A 115 0.85 -15.05 -12.97
C TYR A 115 0.49 -15.10 -14.46
N GLU A 116 0.49 -16.27 -15.08
CA GLU A 116 0.09 -16.44 -16.45
C GLU A 116 -1.39 -16.07 -16.68
N ALA A 117 -2.28 -16.47 -15.76
CA ALA A 117 -3.70 -16.13 -15.85
C ALA A 117 -3.93 -14.62 -15.70
N ILE A 118 -3.25 -13.99 -14.76
CA ILE A 118 -3.29 -12.53 -14.58
C ILE A 118 -2.71 -11.83 -15.80
N GLY A 119 -1.58 -12.31 -16.32
CA GLY A 119 -0.92 -11.77 -17.50
C GLY A 119 -1.81 -11.81 -18.75
N ARG A 120 -2.59 -12.86 -18.92
CA ARG A 120 -3.56 -12.97 -20.03
C ARG A 120 -4.65 -11.88 -19.93
N VAL A 121 -5.15 -11.62 -18.75
CA VAL A 121 -6.15 -10.56 -18.53
C VAL A 121 -5.55 -9.18 -18.80
N VAL A 122 -4.34 -8.92 -18.30
CA VAL A 122 -3.61 -7.66 -18.55
C VAL A 122 -3.38 -7.46 -20.06
N TYR A 123 -2.90 -8.49 -20.72
CA TYR A 123 -2.65 -8.44 -22.17
C TYR A 123 -3.94 -8.18 -22.97
N ALA A 124 -5.02 -8.86 -22.60
CA ALA A 124 -6.33 -8.64 -23.23
C ALA A 124 -6.83 -7.20 -23.04
N ALA A 125 -6.67 -6.65 -21.83
CA ALA A 125 -7.05 -5.27 -21.55
C ALA A 125 -6.22 -4.27 -22.37
N GLN A 126 -4.90 -4.47 -22.47
CA GLN A 126 -4.03 -3.63 -23.29
C GLN A 126 -4.36 -3.73 -24.78
N GLN A 127 -4.64 -4.93 -25.27
CA GLN A 127 -5.00 -5.18 -26.66
C GLN A 127 -6.30 -4.49 -27.06
N MET A 128 -7.26 -4.42 -26.16
CA MET A 128 -8.53 -3.72 -26.36
C MET A 128 -8.43 -2.20 -26.20
N GLY A 129 -7.27 -1.66 -25.84
CA GLY A 129 -7.05 -0.23 -25.72
C GLY A 129 -7.50 0.40 -24.40
N ILE A 130 -7.48 -0.36 -23.31
CA ILE A 130 -7.73 0.17 -21.97
C ILE A 130 -6.56 1.05 -21.54
N ALA A 131 -6.83 2.34 -21.30
CA ALA A 131 -5.79 3.33 -20.98
C ALA A 131 -5.31 3.24 -19.53
N ARG A 132 -6.21 2.88 -18.60
CA ARG A 132 -5.90 2.83 -17.17
C ARG A 132 -6.20 1.46 -16.59
N ILE A 133 -5.14 0.77 -16.17
CA ILE A 133 -5.21 -0.53 -15.53
C ILE A 133 -4.62 -0.40 -14.14
N GLY A 134 -5.41 -0.69 -13.11
CA GLY A 134 -4.99 -0.76 -11.72
C GLY A 134 -4.90 -2.20 -11.23
N PHE A 135 -4.08 -2.46 -10.25
CA PHE A 135 -4.00 -3.75 -9.58
C PHE A 135 -4.49 -3.63 -8.15
N ILE A 136 -5.35 -4.55 -7.76
CA ILE A 136 -5.78 -4.69 -6.37
C ILE A 136 -5.16 -5.97 -5.84
N THR A 137 -4.19 -5.82 -4.95
CA THR A 137 -3.65 -6.95 -4.20
C THR A 137 -4.46 -7.13 -2.93
N GLU A 138 -5.09 -8.26 -2.78
CA GLU A 138 -5.71 -8.63 -1.52
C GLU A 138 -4.60 -9.09 -0.56
N PRO A 139 -4.45 -8.47 0.62
CA PRO A 139 -3.46 -8.95 1.57
C PRO A 139 -3.80 -10.37 1.98
N PRO A 140 -2.81 -11.27 2.13
CA PRO A 140 -3.05 -12.63 2.51
C PRO A 140 -3.72 -12.67 3.90
N GLY A 141 -4.95 -13.16 3.93
CA GLY A 141 -5.61 -13.56 5.15
C GLY A 141 -5.94 -12.45 6.13
N GLY A 142 -6.96 -11.67 5.84
CA GLY A 142 -7.81 -11.15 6.90
C GLY A 142 -8.60 -12.31 7.53
N PRO A 143 -8.85 -12.29 8.83
CA PRO A 143 -9.65 -13.31 9.48
C PRO A 143 -11.08 -13.34 8.93
#